data_d63c5a858ff009a9afc3dbd36aa7cd63
#
_entry.id   d63c5a858ff009a9afc3dbd36aa7cd63
#
_cell.length_a   1.000
_cell.length_b   1.000
_cell.length_c   1.000
_cell.angle_alpha   90.00
_cell.angle_beta   90.00
_cell.angle_gamma   90.00
#
_symmetry.space_group_name_H-M   'P 1'
#
loop_
_entity.id
_entity.type
_entity.pdbx_description
1 polymer ?
#
loop_
_entity_poly.entity_id
_entity_poly.type
_entity_poly.pdbx_seq_one_letter_code
_entity_poly.pdbx_strand_id
1 'polypeptide(L)'
;MKKLVSLLLTLCLLLSLASFAAADVPADWQPFAERVKITVPVYDRSKVGYPPVDDNYWTRWIQENFGEKYNIDVQYVAIPRGDVMTKYSMLIAAQETPTILMEYDYPKVAQWANDGAMTEINLDEFKAVAPTFYQAMVDNKQLGYTDINGKTYFVLTERPYYDTTFTYATFVRMDWLRKVGYDHVPANYAETVDAMNKIIEAGLTTQPLGLGIPTSAYITNFGFRDFPVDEKEWAMHSSLGTPGFPWYPTQRMLKRTNAEYHMGWYSKEFDLEKDSRGAATDQTQTDFINGLTYSYGGYIANNMPWLNAFYENNPDAELAIANPWGGLEEGVNTGAIRADNPFGMIVGFSSLATPDQLKAAWMLMEWMIQPENLFVLENGIEGETYKLGEDGLPVMLEYEGEHMLNHNNNIDMTCLVHASKKVGTVEQTIAQMSPAGLPQDFTQMLIDNYYILRDIADKGLAYSDPVFAVAIESESEYSATLLSLYQEYYAKLVKCDPAEFDGLFEQFSQEFLDAGYQEIMDERLEAYEAGNTTKLPVAE
;
A
#
# COMPACT_ATOMS: atom_id res chain seq x y z
N MET A 1 25.58 7.36 -43.09
CA MET A 1 25.93 6.82 -41.77
C MET A 1 24.85 7.13 -40.70
N LYS A 2 24.39 8.38 -40.51
CA LYS A 2 23.37 8.70 -39.48
C LYS A 2 22.02 7.97 -39.67
N LYS A 3 21.55 7.77 -40.91
CA LYS A 3 20.32 7.03 -41.21
C LYS A 3 20.41 5.52 -41.00
N LEU A 4 21.61 4.92 -41.15
CA LEU A 4 21.84 3.49 -40.89
C LEU A 4 21.95 3.20 -39.39
N VAL A 5 22.51 4.12 -38.62
CA VAL A 5 22.58 4.02 -37.14
C VAL A 5 21.20 4.18 -36.52
N SER A 6 20.37 5.09 -37.07
CA SER A 6 18.96 5.23 -36.62
C SER A 6 18.14 3.98 -36.92
N LEU A 7 18.33 3.34 -38.08
CA LEU A 7 17.62 2.11 -38.45
C LEU A 7 18.07 0.89 -37.61
N LEU A 8 19.35 0.81 -37.24
CA LEU A 8 19.88 -0.22 -36.35
C LEU A 8 19.40 -0.02 -34.90
N LEU A 9 19.33 1.22 -34.41
CA LEU A 9 18.78 1.54 -33.10
C LEU A 9 17.28 1.22 -33.02
N THR A 10 16.51 1.53 -34.07
CA THR A 10 15.08 1.18 -34.14
C THR A 10 14.87 -0.35 -34.24
N LEU A 11 15.75 -1.07 -34.92
CA LEU A 11 15.70 -2.53 -35.02
C LEU A 11 16.14 -3.21 -33.69
N CYS A 12 17.09 -2.62 -32.94
CA CYS A 12 17.46 -3.10 -31.60
C CYS A 12 16.38 -2.80 -30.56
N LEU A 13 15.67 -1.67 -30.67
CA LEU A 13 14.52 -1.36 -29.81
C LEU A 13 13.31 -2.28 -30.10
N LEU A 14 13.08 -2.64 -31.36
CA LEU A 14 12.06 -3.63 -31.74
C LEU A 14 12.44 -5.06 -31.32
N LEU A 15 13.74 -5.38 -31.21
CA LEU A 15 14.23 -6.66 -30.71
C LEU A 15 14.28 -6.73 -29.18
N SER A 16 14.37 -5.62 -28.47
CA SER A 16 14.25 -5.59 -27.01
C SER A 16 12.81 -5.67 -26.50
N LEU A 17 11.84 -5.25 -27.31
CA LEU A 17 10.41 -5.54 -27.09
C LEU A 17 10.04 -7.00 -27.43
N ALA A 18 10.88 -7.73 -28.19
CA ALA A 18 10.63 -9.12 -28.56
C ALA A 18 11.25 -10.14 -27.59
N SER A 19 11.79 -9.72 -26.43
CA SER A 19 12.41 -10.63 -25.45
C SER A 19 11.54 -10.91 -24.23
N PHE A 20 10.35 -10.34 -24.13
CA PHE A 20 9.30 -10.96 -23.34
C PHE A 20 8.67 -12.02 -24.25
N ALA A 21 9.07 -13.28 -24.09
CA ALA A 21 8.24 -14.37 -24.55
C ALA A 21 6.91 -14.18 -23.81
N ALA A 22 5.95 -13.52 -24.47
CA ALA A 22 4.57 -13.52 -24.03
C ALA A 22 4.21 -14.99 -23.84
N ALA A 23 3.94 -15.42 -22.63
CA ALA A 23 3.24 -16.67 -22.45
C ALA A 23 1.84 -16.39 -22.99
N ASP A 24 1.62 -16.72 -24.26
CA ASP A 24 0.27 -16.68 -24.83
C ASP A 24 -0.68 -17.41 -23.89
N VAL A 25 -1.90 -16.90 -23.77
CA VAL A 25 -2.96 -17.67 -23.07
C VAL A 25 -2.93 -19.12 -23.57
N PRO A 26 -3.11 -20.12 -22.69
CA PRO A 26 -3.01 -21.51 -23.09
C PRO A 26 -3.78 -21.80 -24.38
N ALA A 27 -3.09 -22.34 -25.39
CA ALA A 27 -3.65 -22.52 -26.73
C ALA A 27 -4.81 -23.52 -26.78
N ASP A 28 -5.00 -24.29 -25.71
CA ASP A 28 -6.06 -25.29 -25.55
C ASP A 28 -7.34 -24.74 -24.91
N TRP A 29 -7.37 -23.45 -24.53
CA TRP A 29 -8.60 -22.85 -24.05
C TRP A 29 -9.72 -22.91 -25.10
N GLN A 30 -10.83 -23.49 -24.69
CA GLN A 30 -12.04 -23.55 -25.50
C GLN A 30 -13.16 -22.76 -24.84
N PRO A 31 -14.06 -22.15 -25.64
CA PRO A 31 -15.27 -21.55 -25.09
C PRO A 31 -16.09 -22.57 -24.30
N PHE A 32 -16.70 -22.15 -23.20
CA PHE A 32 -17.64 -22.99 -22.46
C PHE A 32 -18.83 -23.37 -23.35
N ALA A 33 -19.32 -24.60 -23.23
CA ALA A 33 -20.48 -25.08 -24.00
C ALA A 33 -21.76 -24.29 -23.65
N GLU A 34 -21.94 -23.98 -22.37
CA GLU A 34 -22.98 -23.09 -21.86
C GLU A 34 -22.34 -21.79 -21.38
N ARG A 35 -23.08 -20.67 -21.45
CA ARG A 35 -22.57 -19.38 -20.99
C ARG A 35 -22.37 -19.40 -19.48
N VAL A 36 -21.13 -19.19 -19.04
CA VAL A 36 -20.75 -19.15 -17.64
C VAL A 36 -20.77 -17.72 -17.15
N LYS A 37 -21.55 -17.42 -16.14
CA LYS A 37 -21.56 -16.11 -15.49
C LYS A 37 -20.57 -16.11 -14.34
N ILE A 38 -19.68 -15.10 -14.31
CA ILE A 38 -18.81 -14.79 -13.17
C ILE A 38 -19.08 -13.36 -12.69
N THR A 39 -18.94 -13.15 -11.39
CA THR A 39 -19.03 -11.84 -10.76
C THR A 39 -17.69 -11.43 -10.18
N VAL A 40 -17.23 -10.24 -10.56
CA VAL A 40 -15.88 -9.73 -10.28
C VAL A 40 -16.00 -8.47 -9.44
N PRO A 41 -15.42 -8.41 -8.24
CA PRO A 41 -15.45 -7.20 -7.44
C PRO A 41 -14.58 -6.11 -8.06
N VAL A 42 -15.00 -4.86 -7.90
CA VAL A 42 -14.22 -3.68 -8.26
C VAL A 42 -14.43 -2.60 -7.19
N TYR A 43 -13.37 -1.94 -6.75
CA TYR A 43 -13.51 -0.90 -5.73
C TYR A 43 -14.17 0.35 -6.30
N ASP A 44 -15.20 0.83 -5.59
CA ASP A 44 -15.82 2.12 -5.80
C ASP A 44 -15.29 3.14 -4.79
N ARG A 45 -14.61 4.16 -5.30
CA ARG A 45 -14.07 5.28 -4.51
C ARG A 45 -15.01 6.47 -4.48
N SER A 46 -16.21 6.34 -5.06
CA SER A 46 -17.25 7.38 -5.11
C SER A 46 -16.76 8.73 -5.65
N LYS A 47 -15.85 8.71 -6.62
CA LYS A 47 -15.29 9.93 -7.21
C LYS A 47 -16.27 10.62 -8.13
N VAL A 48 -16.53 11.88 -7.87
CA VAL A 48 -17.40 12.73 -8.70
C VAL A 48 -16.76 12.94 -10.09
N GLY A 49 -17.56 12.80 -11.13
CA GLY A 49 -17.12 12.97 -12.52
C GLY A 49 -16.55 11.73 -13.20
N TYR A 50 -16.42 10.62 -12.46
CA TYR A 50 -16.01 9.34 -13.01
C TYR A 50 -17.21 8.46 -13.39
N PRO A 51 -17.09 7.58 -14.40
CA PRO A 51 -18.15 6.64 -14.74
C PRO A 51 -18.39 5.62 -13.60
N PRO A 52 -19.56 4.95 -13.56
CA PRO A 52 -19.79 3.84 -12.65
C PRO A 52 -18.72 2.76 -12.83
N VAL A 53 -18.21 2.22 -11.71
CA VAL A 53 -17.09 1.26 -11.75
C VAL A 53 -17.52 -0.11 -12.28
N ASP A 54 -18.81 -0.45 -12.18
CA ASP A 54 -19.41 -1.73 -12.55
C ASP A 54 -20.06 -1.75 -13.93
N ASP A 55 -20.24 -0.57 -14.56
CA ASP A 55 -20.75 -0.45 -15.95
C ASP A 55 -20.12 0.76 -16.65
N ASN A 56 -19.01 0.54 -17.34
CA ASN A 56 -18.29 1.56 -18.08
C ASN A 56 -17.67 0.99 -19.36
N TYR A 57 -16.94 1.81 -20.10
CA TYR A 57 -16.25 1.36 -21.31
C TYR A 57 -15.34 0.15 -21.05
N TRP A 58 -14.58 0.14 -19.96
CA TRP A 58 -13.58 -0.90 -19.68
C TRP A 58 -14.22 -2.23 -19.27
N THR A 59 -15.33 -2.20 -18.55
CA THR A 59 -16.10 -3.43 -18.23
C THR A 59 -16.67 -4.05 -19.52
N ARG A 60 -17.17 -3.22 -20.45
CA ARG A 60 -17.66 -3.67 -21.76
C ARG A 60 -16.50 -4.14 -22.64
N TRP A 61 -15.36 -3.45 -22.62
CA TRP A 61 -14.17 -3.86 -23.37
C TRP A 61 -13.67 -5.25 -22.95
N ILE A 62 -13.65 -5.55 -21.65
CA ILE A 62 -13.32 -6.88 -21.13
C ILE A 62 -14.37 -7.91 -21.58
N GLN A 63 -15.64 -7.59 -21.51
CA GLN A 63 -16.70 -8.47 -22.00
C GLN A 63 -16.55 -8.79 -23.49
N GLU A 64 -16.25 -7.82 -24.34
CA GLU A 64 -16.09 -7.97 -25.78
C GLU A 64 -14.82 -8.77 -26.14
N ASN A 65 -13.68 -8.47 -25.51
CA ASN A 65 -12.38 -9.04 -25.88
C ASN A 65 -12.06 -10.37 -25.19
N PHE A 66 -12.71 -10.64 -24.06
CA PHE A 66 -12.56 -11.89 -23.29
C PHE A 66 -13.87 -12.66 -23.19
N GLY A 67 -14.91 -12.06 -22.63
CA GLY A 67 -16.14 -12.78 -22.29
C GLY A 67 -16.82 -13.41 -23.50
N GLU A 68 -16.99 -12.67 -24.59
CA GLU A 68 -17.64 -13.20 -25.82
C GLU A 68 -16.79 -14.29 -26.48
N LYS A 69 -15.47 -14.19 -26.42
CA LYS A 69 -14.56 -15.17 -27.01
C LYS A 69 -14.67 -16.54 -26.34
N TYR A 70 -14.88 -16.56 -25.01
CA TYR A 70 -14.86 -17.80 -24.23
C TYR A 70 -16.24 -18.21 -23.69
N ASN A 71 -17.32 -17.56 -24.15
CA ASN A 71 -18.69 -17.76 -23.72
C ASN A 71 -18.88 -17.54 -22.21
N ILE A 72 -18.26 -16.45 -21.70
CA ILE A 72 -18.31 -16.02 -20.30
C ILE A 72 -19.07 -14.69 -20.22
N ASP A 73 -19.98 -14.59 -19.24
CA ASP A 73 -20.64 -13.33 -18.85
C ASP A 73 -19.91 -12.74 -17.64
N VAL A 74 -19.11 -11.70 -17.88
CA VAL A 74 -18.31 -11.04 -16.85
C VAL A 74 -19.10 -9.87 -16.29
N GLN A 75 -19.57 -9.98 -15.05
CA GLN A 75 -20.32 -8.94 -14.37
C GLN A 75 -19.51 -8.35 -13.22
N TYR A 76 -19.34 -7.02 -13.22
CA TYR A 76 -18.64 -6.32 -12.16
C TYR A 76 -19.59 -5.98 -11.01
N VAL A 77 -19.07 -6.01 -9.79
CA VAL A 77 -19.79 -5.71 -8.54
C VAL A 77 -19.03 -4.62 -7.81
N ALA A 78 -19.66 -3.46 -7.65
CA ALA A 78 -19.06 -2.34 -6.92
C ALA A 78 -18.92 -2.66 -5.42
N ILE A 79 -17.71 -2.52 -4.91
CA ILE A 79 -17.37 -2.64 -3.49
C ILE A 79 -16.92 -1.26 -2.98
N PRO A 80 -17.68 -0.61 -2.09
CA PRO A 80 -17.32 0.69 -1.56
C PRO A 80 -15.95 0.67 -0.87
N ARG A 81 -14.97 1.44 -1.38
CA ARG A 81 -13.59 1.39 -0.85
C ARG A 81 -13.50 1.88 0.59
N GLY A 82 -14.37 2.80 1.00
CA GLY A 82 -14.44 3.31 2.38
C GLY A 82 -15.14 2.38 3.38
N ASP A 83 -15.80 1.31 2.93
CA ASP A 83 -16.62 0.43 3.78
C ASP A 83 -16.58 -1.04 3.29
N VAL A 84 -15.40 -1.47 2.88
CA VAL A 84 -15.18 -2.80 2.27
C VAL A 84 -15.61 -3.93 3.19
N MET A 85 -15.21 -3.88 4.47
CA MET A 85 -15.47 -4.95 5.42
C MET A 85 -16.95 -5.14 5.71
N THR A 86 -17.70 -4.06 5.91
CA THR A 86 -19.15 -4.11 6.08
C THR A 86 -19.82 -4.71 4.84
N LYS A 87 -19.40 -4.28 3.64
CA LYS A 87 -19.96 -4.80 2.40
C LYS A 87 -19.73 -6.31 2.24
N TYR A 88 -18.50 -6.79 2.45
CA TYR A 88 -18.22 -8.23 2.38
C TYR A 88 -18.94 -9.02 3.48
N SER A 89 -18.99 -8.52 4.71
CA SER A 89 -19.73 -9.18 5.80
C SER A 89 -21.21 -9.37 5.44
N MET A 90 -21.84 -8.36 4.83
CA MET A 90 -23.22 -8.46 4.34
C MET A 90 -23.38 -9.49 3.24
N LEU A 91 -22.47 -9.50 2.25
CA LEU A 91 -22.51 -10.44 1.12
C LEU A 91 -22.29 -11.89 1.58
N ILE A 92 -21.37 -12.12 2.50
CA ILE A 92 -21.09 -13.44 3.08
C ILE A 92 -22.32 -13.93 3.88
N ALA A 93 -22.87 -13.09 4.75
CA ALA A 93 -24.04 -13.44 5.56
C ALA A 93 -25.29 -13.72 4.69
N ALA A 94 -25.45 -12.99 3.58
CA ALA A 94 -26.54 -13.20 2.63
C ALA A 94 -26.32 -14.40 1.68
N GLN A 95 -25.13 -15.01 1.66
CA GLN A 95 -24.72 -16.01 0.66
C GLN A 95 -24.80 -15.46 -0.79
N GLU A 96 -24.41 -14.21 -0.96
CA GLU A 96 -24.42 -13.48 -2.24
C GLU A 96 -23.00 -12.99 -2.62
N THR A 97 -21.97 -13.69 -2.15
CA THR A 97 -20.57 -13.34 -2.46
C THR A 97 -20.31 -13.39 -3.97
N PRO A 98 -19.56 -12.42 -4.52
CA PRO A 98 -19.11 -12.51 -5.90
C PRO A 98 -18.28 -13.78 -6.13
N THR A 99 -18.15 -14.21 -7.37
CA THR A 99 -17.31 -15.38 -7.75
C THR A 99 -15.87 -15.18 -7.27
N ILE A 100 -15.33 -13.98 -7.43
CA ILE A 100 -14.01 -13.59 -6.92
C ILE A 100 -14.20 -12.77 -5.64
N LEU A 101 -13.37 -13.02 -4.64
CA LEU A 101 -13.23 -12.23 -3.42
C LEU A 101 -11.84 -11.58 -3.44
N MET A 102 -11.73 -10.31 -3.10
CA MET A 102 -10.45 -9.63 -3.05
C MET A 102 -10.36 -8.65 -1.89
N GLU A 103 -9.21 -8.61 -1.20
CA GLU A 103 -8.91 -7.62 -0.16
C GLU A 103 -7.40 -7.58 0.11
N TYR A 104 -6.91 -6.46 0.67
CA TYR A 104 -5.51 -6.29 1.10
C TYR A 104 -5.28 -6.75 2.54
N ASP A 105 -6.32 -6.85 3.36
CA ASP A 105 -6.26 -7.22 4.78
C ASP A 105 -6.11 -8.74 4.94
N TYR A 106 -4.87 -9.21 5.08
CA TYR A 106 -4.57 -10.64 5.17
C TYR A 106 -5.30 -11.34 6.33
N PRO A 107 -5.31 -10.81 7.58
CA PRO A 107 -6.07 -11.42 8.67
C PRO A 107 -7.54 -11.63 8.35
N LYS A 108 -8.19 -10.69 7.67
CA LYS A 108 -9.60 -10.81 7.27
C LYS A 108 -9.82 -11.86 6.20
N VAL A 109 -8.94 -11.92 5.20
CA VAL A 109 -9.03 -12.95 4.16
C VAL A 109 -8.78 -14.36 4.74
N ALA A 110 -7.80 -14.49 5.64
CA ALA A 110 -7.55 -15.72 6.36
C ALA A 110 -8.80 -16.16 7.18
N GLN A 111 -9.49 -15.21 7.80
CA GLN A 111 -10.74 -15.47 8.51
C GLN A 111 -11.84 -15.95 7.55
N TRP A 112 -12.02 -15.32 6.37
CA TRP A 112 -12.99 -15.78 5.38
C TRP A 112 -12.72 -17.20 4.90
N ALA A 113 -11.44 -17.57 4.75
CA ALA A 113 -11.04 -18.93 4.42
C ALA A 113 -11.40 -19.91 5.54
N ASN A 114 -11.07 -19.56 6.79
CA ASN A 114 -11.38 -20.36 7.98
C ASN A 114 -12.89 -20.57 8.18
N ASP A 115 -13.70 -19.53 7.96
CA ASP A 115 -15.16 -19.53 8.09
C ASP A 115 -15.88 -20.22 6.93
N GLY A 116 -15.14 -20.72 5.94
CA GLY A 116 -15.71 -21.43 4.79
C GLY A 116 -16.39 -20.54 3.76
N ALA A 117 -16.12 -19.22 3.76
CA ALA A 117 -16.62 -18.32 2.72
C ALA A 117 -15.85 -18.49 1.40
N MET A 118 -14.65 -19.09 1.44
CA MET A 118 -13.78 -19.31 0.29
C MET A 118 -13.64 -20.80 -0.03
N THR A 119 -13.48 -21.12 -1.32
CA THR A 119 -13.17 -22.49 -1.77
C THR A 119 -11.68 -22.75 -1.77
N GLU A 120 -11.31 -24.00 -1.47
CA GLU A 120 -9.92 -24.46 -1.59
C GLU A 120 -9.48 -24.42 -3.06
N ILE A 121 -8.28 -23.92 -3.32
CA ILE A 121 -7.66 -23.83 -4.64
C ILE A 121 -6.75 -25.05 -4.87
N ASN A 122 -7.01 -25.79 -5.95
CA ASN A 122 -6.06 -26.76 -6.47
C ASN A 122 -4.97 -26.03 -7.28
N LEU A 123 -3.77 -25.97 -6.74
CA LEU A 123 -2.65 -25.26 -7.39
C LEU A 123 -2.23 -25.86 -8.73
N ASP A 124 -2.41 -27.18 -8.94
CA ASP A 124 -2.08 -27.82 -10.22
C ASP A 124 -3.09 -27.41 -11.30
N GLU A 125 -4.38 -27.34 -10.96
CA GLU A 125 -5.42 -26.85 -11.87
C GLU A 125 -5.24 -25.36 -12.16
N PHE A 126 -4.96 -24.55 -11.13
CA PHE A 126 -4.67 -23.13 -11.29
C PHE A 126 -3.47 -22.93 -12.22
N LYS A 127 -2.36 -23.63 -12.00
CA LYS A 127 -1.16 -23.58 -12.86
C LYS A 127 -1.46 -23.99 -14.30
N ALA A 128 -2.34 -24.96 -14.51
CA ALA A 128 -2.71 -25.42 -15.86
C ALA A 128 -3.56 -24.37 -16.61
N VAL A 129 -4.44 -23.66 -15.91
CA VAL A 129 -5.33 -22.65 -16.51
C VAL A 129 -4.70 -21.26 -16.57
N ALA A 130 -3.93 -20.88 -15.54
CA ALA A 130 -3.32 -19.56 -15.40
C ALA A 130 -1.80 -19.64 -15.17
N PRO A 131 -1.02 -20.17 -16.15
CA PRO A 131 0.41 -20.44 -15.97
C PRO A 131 1.25 -19.17 -15.80
N THR A 132 0.91 -18.06 -16.46
CA THR A 132 1.64 -16.79 -16.33
C THR A 132 1.48 -16.21 -14.95
N PHE A 133 0.24 -16.21 -14.44
CA PHE A 133 -0.03 -15.69 -13.09
C PHE A 133 0.63 -16.60 -12.02
N TYR A 134 0.53 -17.92 -12.17
CA TYR A 134 1.23 -18.86 -11.29
C TYR A 134 2.75 -18.61 -11.28
N GLN A 135 3.36 -18.43 -12.47
CA GLN A 135 4.79 -18.15 -12.57
C GLN A 135 5.18 -16.84 -11.90
N ALA A 136 4.36 -15.79 -12.04
CA ALA A 136 4.58 -14.52 -11.34
C ALA A 136 4.60 -14.71 -9.82
N MET A 137 3.71 -15.52 -9.26
CA MET A 137 3.74 -15.85 -7.83
C MET A 137 5.00 -16.64 -7.42
N VAL A 138 5.49 -17.55 -8.27
CA VAL A 138 6.75 -18.27 -8.02
C VAL A 138 7.94 -17.32 -8.00
N ASP A 139 8.04 -16.47 -9.02
CA ASP A 139 9.16 -15.52 -9.18
C ASP A 139 9.20 -14.51 -8.02
N ASN A 140 8.04 -14.12 -7.50
CA ASN A 140 7.89 -13.21 -6.36
C ASN A 140 7.92 -13.93 -4.99
N LYS A 141 8.21 -15.24 -4.95
CA LYS A 141 8.28 -16.05 -3.72
C LYS A 141 6.99 -15.99 -2.88
N GLN A 142 5.83 -15.90 -3.50
CA GLN A 142 4.55 -15.66 -2.84
C GLN A 142 3.81 -16.93 -2.42
N LEU A 143 4.15 -18.09 -2.98
CA LEU A 143 3.45 -19.35 -2.69
C LEU A 143 3.47 -19.75 -1.20
N GLY A 144 4.48 -19.31 -0.44
CA GLY A 144 4.57 -19.56 1.00
C GLY A 144 3.59 -18.77 1.86
N TYR A 145 2.85 -17.82 1.25
CA TYR A 145 1.90 -16.95 1.99
C TYR A 145 0.43 -17.33 1.73
N THR A 146 0.16 -18.39 0.96
CA THR A 146 -1.22 -18.75 0.54
C THR A 146 -1.84 -19.87 1.36
N ASP A 147 -1.10 -20.40 2.32
CA ASP A 147 -1.52 -21.54 3.15
C ASP A 147 -2.28 -21.05 4.39
N ILE A 148 -3.50 -21.58 4.56
CA ILE A 148 -4.29 -21.46 5.79
C ILE A 148 -4.68 -22.88 6.24
N ASN A 149 -4.20 -23.29 7.39
CA ASN A 149 -4.44 -24.63 7.95
C ASN A 149 -4.03 -25.77 6.99
N GLY A 150 -2.92 -25.62 6.25
CA GLY A 150 -2.40 -26.60 5.30
C GLY A 150 -3.12 -26.65 3.95
N LYS A 151 -3.92 -25.62 3.62
CA LYS A 151 -4.69 -25.53 2.37
C LYS A 151 -4.54 -24.16 1.74
N THR A 152 -4.56 -24.11 0.41
CA THR A 152 -4.53 -22.86 -0.35
C THR A 152 -5.95 -22.37 -0.61
N TYR A 153 -6.29 -21.15 -0.20
CA TYR A 153 -7.60 -20.54 -0.42
C TYR A 153 -7.56 -19.27 -1.26
N PHE A 154 -6.38 -18.71 -1.49
CA PHE A 154 -6.21 -17.48 -2.27
C PHE A 154 -4.87 -17.47 -2.99
N VAL A 155 -4.79 -16.62 -3.98
CA VAL A 155 -3.59 -16.27 -4.72
C VAL A 155 -3.24 -14.81 -4.43
N LEU A 156 -2.00 -14.42 -4.72
CA LEU A 156 -1.45 -13.12 -4.38
C LEU A 156 -1.00 -12.39 -5.65
N THR A 157 -1.33 -11.13 -5.75
CA THR A 157 -0.94 -10.33 -6.91
C THR A 157 0.46 -9.75 -6.74
N GLU A 158 1.14 -9.52 -7.85
CA GLU A 158 2.45 -8.90 -7.84
C GLU A 158 2.38 -7.49 -7.27
N ARG A 159 3.27 -7.21 -6.32
CA ARG A 159 3.62 -5.84 -5.95
C ARG A 159 4.93 -5.51 -6.68
N PRO A 160 4.94 -4.60 -7.67
CA PRO A 160 6.05 -4.46 -8.63
C PRO A 160 7.34 -3.92 -8.01
N TYR A 161 7.27 -3.44 -6.79
CA TYR A 161 8.46 -3.06 -6.04
C TYR A 161 8.75 -4.17 -5.05
N TYR A 162 9.84 -4.89 -5.24
CA TYR A 162 10.36 -5.82 -4.23
C TYR A 162 10.67 -5.07 -2.93
N ASP A 163 11.01 -3.80 -3.06
CA ASP A 163 11.11 -2.87 -1.96
C ASP A 163 9.75 -2.27 -1.65
N THR A 164 9.06 -2.95 -0.78
CA THR A 164 7.74 -2.56 -0.27
C THR A 164 7.79 -1.31 0.61
N THR A 165 8.95 -0.70 0.78
CA THR A 165 9.15 0.51 1.59
C THR A 165 8.97 1.80 0.79
N PHE A 166 8.99 1.71 -0.55
CA PHE A 166 9.05 2.88 -1.43
C PHE A 166 7.74 3.65 -1.57
N THR A 167 6.60 3.08 -1.20
CA THR A 167 5.28 3.65 -1.48
C THR A 167 4.98 4.98 -0.76
N TYR A 168 5.74 5.34 0.28
CA TYR A 168 5.59 6.57 1.04
C TYR A 168 6.89 7.36 1.10
N ALA A 169 6.78 8.70 1.07
CA ALA A 169 7.88 9.61 1.36
C ALA A 169 7.39 10.74 2.26
N THR A 170 8.25 11.18 3.17
CA THR A 170 8.01 12.40 3.96
C THR A 170 8.74 13.56 3.31
N PHE A 171 7.99 14.52 2.79
CA PHE A 171 8.52 15.75 2.22
C PHE A 171 8.72 16.81 3.30
N VAL A 172 9.82 17.54 3.21
CA VAL A 172 10.20 18.60 4.17
C VAL A 172 10.51 19.90 3.45
N ARG A 173 10.27 21.02 4.11
CA ARG A 173 10.54 22.39 3.62
C ARG A 173 12.04 22.71 3.70
N MET A 174 12.79 22.40 2.63
CA MET A 174 14.21 22.68 2.55
C MET A 174 14.49 24.19 2.55
N ASP A 175 13.61 24.99 1.97
CA ASP A 175 13.68 26.45 2.03
C ASP A 175 13.58 26.99 3.46
N TRP A 176 12.81 26.35 4.36
CA TRP A 176 12.76 26.72 5.78
C TRP A 176 14.04 26.32 6.51
N LEU A 177 14.55 25.14 6.24
CA LEU A 177 15.83 24.68 6.80
C LEU A 177 16.96 25.68 6.47
N ARG A 178 17.05 26.12 5.23
CA ARG A 178 18.06 27.12 4.82
C ARG A 178 17.90 28.45 5.53
N LYS A 179 16.66 28.90 5.73
CA LYS A 179 16.38 30.14 6.50
C LYS A 179 16.86 30.07 7.93
N VAL A 180 16.94 28.88 8.53
CA VAL A 180 17.39 28.67 9.91
C VAL A 180 18.81 28.10 10.01
N GLY A 181 19.57 28.11 8.89
CA GLY A 181 20.99 27.83 8.85
C GLY A 181 21.37 26.37 8.57
N TYR A 182 20.44 25.54 8.07
CA TYR A 182 20.71 24.20 7.59
C TYR A 182 20.89 24.18 6.06
N ASP A 183 21.88 23.51 5.56
CA ASP A 183 22.10 23.23 4.13
C ASP A 183 21.72 21.79 3.74
N HIS A 184 21.26 21.01 4.69
CA HIS A 184 20.86 19.60 4.56
C HIS A 184 19.61 19.31 5.41
N VAL A 185 19.00 18.16 5.13
CA VAL A 185 17.90 17.59 5.94
C VAL A 185 18.48 17.04 7.24
N PRO A 186 17.85 17.25 8.42
CA PRO A 186 18.35 16.74 9.69
C PRO A 186 18.73 15.26 9.63
N ALA A 187 19.94 14.94 10.06
CA ALA A 187 20.52 13.60 9.99
C ALA A 187 20.18 12.72 11.19
N ASN A 188 19.74 13.32 12.30
CA ASN A 188 19.40 12.65 13.55
C ASN A 188 18.36 13.46 14.34
N TYR A 189 17.88 12.88 15.45
CA TYR A 189 16.84 13.52 16.25
C TYR A 189 17.31 14.83 16.92
N ALA A 190 18.57 14.93 17.32
CA ALA A 190 19.08 16.16 17.93
C ALA A 190 19.07 17.34 16.93
N GLU A 191 19.47 17.09 15.69
CA GLU A 191 19.37 18.08 14.61
C GLU A 191 17.90 18.40 14.29
N THR A 192 17.02 17.41 14.31
CA THR A 192 15.57 17.62 14.10
C THR A 192 15.02 18.55 15.19
N VAL A 193 15.37 18.31 16.47
CA VAL A 193 14.95 19.16 17.59
C VAL A 193 15.47 20.60 17.41
N ASP A 194 16.74 20.77 17.10
CA ASP A 194 17.33 22.10 16.88
C ASP A 194 16.67 22.81 15.68
N ALA A 195 16.46 22.11 14.57
CA ALA A 195 15.84 22.68 13.37
C ALA A 195 14.38 23.12 13.64
N MET A 196 13.57 22.28 14.30
CA MET A 196 12.17 22.62 14.59
C MET A 196 12.06 23.82 15.54
N ASN A 197 12.89 23.87 16.57
CA ASN A 197 12.92 25.00 17.49
C ASN A 197 13.32 26.30 16.77
N LYS A 198 14.35 26.26 15.93
CA LYS A 198 14.76 27.43 15.12
C LYS A 198 13.69 27.89 14.14
N ILE A 199 12.94 26.94 13.52
CA ILE A 199 11.82 27.24 12.62
C ILE A 199 10.71 27.99 13.38
N ILE A 200 10.38 27.56 14.59
CA ILE A 200 9.40 28.25 15.47
C ILE A 200 9.95 29.62 15.90
N GLU A 201 11.19 29.69 16.37
CA GLU A 201 11.84 30.96 16.81
C GLU A 201 11.93 31.99 15.67
N ALA A 202 12.15 31.52 14.44
CA ALA A 202 12.15 32.38 13.25
C ALA A 202 10.74 32.82 12.82
N GLY A 203 9.68 32.34 13.48
CA GLY A 203 8.29 32.66 13.17
C GLY A 203 7.81 32.13 11.82
N LEU A 204 8.44 31.09 11.30
CA LEU A 204 8.02 30.47 10.04
C LEU A 204 6.71 29.68 10.20
N THR A 205 6.50 29.12 11.37
CA THR A 205 5.24 28.48 11.80
C THR A 205 5.16 28.42 13.32
N THR A 206 3.96 28.15 13.84
CA THR A 206 3.72 27.88 15.26
C THR A 206 3.53 26.38 15.55
N GLN A 207 3.42 25.55 14.50
CA GLN A 207 3.22 24.10 14.57
C GLN A 207 3.92 23.41 13.39
N PRO A 208 5.22 23.13 13.48
CA PRO A 208 5.99 22.63 12.35
C PRO A 208 5.55 21.25 11.83
N LEU A 209 4.90 20.44 12.65
CA LEU A 209 4.49 19.11 12.29
C LEU A 209 2.96 18.94 12.35
N GLY A 210 2.42 18.19 11.39
CA GLY A 210 1.04 17.72 11.43
C GLY A 210 0.89 16.50 12.33
N LEU A 211 -0.20 16.42 13.08
CA LEU A 211 -0.59 15.28 13.90
C LEU A 211 -2.09 15.13 13.87
N GLY A 212 -2.57 13.89 13.88
CA GLY A 212 -3.97 13.52 14.01
C GLY A 212 -4.11 12.21 14.78
N ILE A 213 -5.33 11.84 15.13
CA ILE A 213 -5.63 10.56 15.77
C ILE A 213 -5.42 9.43 14.73
N PRO A 214 -4.59 8.42 15.01
CA PRO A 214 -4.33 7.35 14.08
C PRO A 214 -5.60 6.59 13.70
N THR A 215 -5.79 6.29 12.42
CA THR A 215 -6.89 5.45 11.92
C THR A 215 -6.51 3.98 11.80
N SER A 216 -5.25 3.64 12.06
CA SER A 216 -4.71 2.29 12.09
C SER A 216 -3.61 2.17 13.13
N ALA A 217 -3.22 0.95 13.42
CA ALA A 217 -2.13 0.62 14.35
C ALA A 217 -0.72 0.91 13.81
N TYR A 218 -0.59 1.56 12.70
CA TYR A 218 0.62 1.62 11.91
C TYR A 218 1.75 2.37 12.62
N ILE A 219 2.75 1.63 13.10
CA ILE A 219 4.02 2.19 13.55
C ILE A 219 4.94 2.28 12.33
N THR A 220 5.06 3.47 11.77
CA THR A 220 5.75 3.70 10.48
C THR A 220 7.26 3.79 10.61
N ASN A 221 7.77 4.06 11.80
CA ASN A 221 9.20 4.23 12.02
C ASN A 221 9.61 3.54 13.32
N PHE A 222 10.36 2.48 13.17
CA PHE A 222 10.94 1.75 14.29
C PHE A 222 12.28 2.32 14.75
N GLY A 223 12.66 3.51 14.36
CA GLY A 223 13.92 4.19 14.55
C GLY A 223 14.61 4.07 15.92
N PHE A 224 14.56 2.90 16.52
CA PHE A 224 15.14 2.55 17.79
C PHE A 224 16.24 1.53 17.57
N ARG A 225 17.38 1.75 18.20
CA ARG A 225 18.58 0.93 18.05
C ARG A 225 18.34 -0.56 18.31
N ASP A 226 17.45 -0.86 19.20
CA ASP A 226 17.13 -2.17 19.75
C ASP A 226 15.88 -2.82 19.15
N PHE A 227 15.34 -2.25 18.07
CA PHE A 227 14.19 -2.83 17.38
C PHE A 227 14.64 -3.56 16.10
N PRO A 228 13.98 -4.69 15.74
CA PRO A 228 13.15 -5.50 16.62
C PRO A 228 14.00 -6.23 17.63
N VAL A 229 13.57 -6.20 18.87
CA VAL A 229 14.31 -6.81 20.00
C VAL A 229 14.28 -8.33 19.90
N ASP A 230 13.14 -8.87 19.46
CA ASP A 230 12.82 -10.28 19.49
C ASP A 230 11.81 -10.63 18.40
N GLU A 231 12.05 -11.72 17.65
CA GLU A 231 11.14 -12.21 16.60
C GLU A 231 9.76 -12.60 17.16
N LYS A 232 9.75 -13.19 18.36
CA LYS A 232 8.53 -13.60 19.04
C LYS A 232 7.67 -12.39 19.42
N GLU A 233 8.28 -11.37 20.03
CA GLU A 233 7.58 -10.12 20.37
C GLU A 233 7.03 -9.44 19.11
N TRP A 234 7.84 -9.41 18.03
CA TRP A 234 7.39 -8.85 16.76
C TRP A 234 6.19 -9.63 16.20
N ALA A 235 6.22 -10.97 16.25
CA ALA A 235 5.10 -11.80 15.80
C ALA A 235 3.83 -11.56 16.62
N MET A 236 3.95 -11.32 17.92
CA MET A 236 2.80 -11.04 18.79
C MET A 236 2.22 -9.65 18.59
N HIS A 237 3.04 -8.64 18.33
CA HIS A 237 2.62 -7.24 18.45
C HIS A 237 2.50 -6.48 17.11
N SER A 238 3.20 -6.90 16.06
CA SER A 238 3.16 -6.17 14.79
C SER A 238 1.92 -6.51 13.99
N SER A 239 1.07 -5.54 13.74
CA SER A 239 -0.14 -5.66 12.92
C SER A 239 -0.58 -4.29 12.43
N LEU A 240 -1.17 -4.26 11.23
CA LEU A 240 -1.84 -3.08 10.70
C LEU A 240 -3.22 -2.89 11.33
N GLY A 241 -3.93 -3.98 11.58
CA GLY A 241 -5.33 -3.98 12.05
C GLY A 241 -5.48 -3.82 13.56
N THR A 242 -4.53 -4.37 14.33
CA THR A 242 -4.60 -4.37 15.79
C THR A 242 -3.37 -3.70 16.40
N PRO A 243 -3.54 -2.60 17.15
CA PRO A 243 -2.41 -1.89 17.75
C PRO A 243 -1.63 -2.76 18.75
N GLY A 244 -0.32 -2.87 18.56
CA GLY A 244 0.59 -3.42 19.58
C GLY A 244 0.80 -2.39 20.69
N PHE A 245 -0.26 -2.06 21.46
CA PHE A 245 -0.20 -0.97 22.44
C PHE A 245 0.77 -1.25 23.60
N PRO A 246 0.73 -2.40 24.28
CA PRO A 246 1.65 -2.72 25.40
C PRO A 246 3.07 -3.07 24.92
N TRP A 247 3.47 -2.62 23.75
CA TRP A 247 4.75 -2.94 23.14
C TRP A 247 5.75 -1.80 23.31
N TYR A 248 7.00 -2.12 23.61
CA TYR A 248 8.05 -1.14 23.85
C TYR A 248 8.25 -0.10 22.72
N PRO A 249 8.26 -0.48 21.43
CA PRO A 249 8.34 0.52 20.36
C PRO A 249 7.16 1.50 20.36
N THR A 250 5.95 1.03 20.67
CA THR A 250 4.76 1.88 20.80
C THR A 250 4.91 2.87 21.95
N GLN A 251 5.37 2.40 23.12
CA GLN A 251 5.64 3.27 24.27
C GLN A 251 6.65 4.37 23.92
N ARG A 252 7.77 4.02 23.30
CA ARG A 252 8.80 5.00 22.92
C ARG A 252 8.29 6.02 21.91
N MET A 253 7.54 5.56 20.91
CA MET A 253 6.92 6.47 19.92
C MET A 253 5.98 7.45 20.62
N LEU A 254 5.07 6.98 21.46
CA LEU A 254 4.11 7.82 22.18
C LEU A 254 4.79 8.79 23.14
N LYS A 255 5.83 8.34 23.87
CA LYS A 255 6.61 9.19 24.79
C LYS A 255 7.35 10.31 24.04
N ARG A 256 7.87 10.01 22.83
CA ARG A 256 8.45 11.03 21.95
C ARG A 256 7.40 12.02 21.50
N THR A 257 6.26 11.54 20.99
CA THR A 257 5.17 12.40 20.54
C THR A 257 4.64 13.31 21.67
N ASN A 258 4.56 12.78 22.91
CA ASN A 258 4.25 13.58 24.09
C ASN A 258 5.28 14.72 24.30
N ALA A 259 6.59 14.39 24.26
CA ALA A 259 7.64 15.40 24.39
C ALA A 259 7.55 16.47 23.29
N GLU A 260 7.37 16.06 22.05
CA GLU A 260 7.23 16.96 20.89
C GLU A 260 5.97 17.83 20.97
N TYR A 261 4.86 17.28 21.49
CA TYR A 261 3.65 18.06 21.79
C TYR A 261 3.92 19.15 22.83
N HIS A 262 4.66 18.85 23.89
CA HIS A 262 5.03 19.82 24.93
C HIS A 262 6.09 20.81 24.44
N MET A 263 6.89 20.48 23.43
CA MET A 263 7.75 21.43 22.72
C MET A 263 6.95 22.40 21.81
N GLY A 264 5.64 22.14 21.61
CA GLY A 264 4.78 22.98 20.79
C GLY A 264 4.85 22.67 19.29
N TRP A 265 5.29 21.47 18.90
CA TRP A 265 5.43 21.13 17.49
C TRP A 265 4.11 20.77 16.81
N TYR A 266 3.08 20.43 17.58
CA TYR A 266 1.76 19.99 17.10
C TYR A 266 0.66 20.96 17.52
N SER A 267 -0.44 20.96 16.77
CA SER A 267 -1.67 21.64 17.16
C SER A 267 -2.15 21.17 18.54
N LYS A 268 -2.62 22.10 19.37
CA LYS A 268 -3.23 21.76 20.67
C LYS A 268 -4.54 20.97 20.53
N GLU A 269 -5.15 21.05 19.36
CA GLU A 269 -6.42 20.42 19.01
C GLU A 269 -6.23 19.24 18.04
N PHE A 270 -5.02 18.65 17.96
CA PHE A 270 -4.72 17.56 17.04
C PHE A 270 -5.68 16.37 17.19
N ASP A 271 -6.26 16.16 18.36
CA ASP A 271 -7.18 15.07 18.66
C ASP A 271 -8.60 15.28 18.12
N LEU A 272 -8.91 16.46 17.57
CA LEU A 272 -10.11 16.68 16.76
C LEU A 272 -9.92 16.24 15.30
N GLU A 273 -8.68 16.00 14.88
CA GLU A 273 -8.30 15.60 13.54
C GLU A 273 -8.06 14.08 13.49
N LYS A 274 -8.45 13.45 12.39
CA LYS A 274 -8.09 12.06 12.11
C LYS A 274 -6.92 12.04 11.15
N ASP A 275 -5.94 11.18 11.43
CA ASP A 275 -4.89 10.85 10.48
C ASP A 275 -5.48 9.96 9.37
N SER A 276 -6.00 10.60 8.35
CA SER A 276 -6.67 9.96 7.21
C SER A 276 -5.84 10.11 5.93
N ARG A 277 -4.55 9.81 6.01
CA ARG A 277 -3.54 10.02 4.96
C ARG A 277 -4.03 9.64 3.56
N GLY A 278 -4.01 10.65 2.67
CA GLY A 278 -4.45 10.50 1.30
C GLY A 278 -5.96 10.52 1.08
N ALA A 279 -6.79 10.73 2.12
CA ALA A 279 -8.21 11.00 1.97
C ALA A 279 -8.46 12.48 1.64
N ALA A 280 -9.62 12.79 1.06
CA ALA A 280 -10.01 14.17 0.74
C ALA A 280 -10.16 15.08 1.98
N THR A 281 -10.19 14.50 3.17
CA THR A 281 -10.32 15.17 4.48
C THR A 281 -9.03 15.13 5.29
N ASP A 282 -7.88 14.87 4.66
CA ASP A 282 -6.58 14.86 5.32
C ASP A 282 -6.16 16.28 5.70
N GLN A 283 -6.37 16.63 6.97
CA GLN A 283 -6.03 17.97 7.49
C GLN A 283 -4.52 18.19 7.50
N THR A 284 -3.73 17.17 7.76
CA THR A 284 -2.25 17.30 7.76
C THR A 284 -1.73 17.63 6.37
N GLN A 285 -2.33 17.08 5.31
CA GLN A 285 -2.05 17.47 3.93
C GLN A 285 -2.49 18.89 3.64
N THR A 286 -3.69 19.27 4.08
CA THR A 286 -4.23 20.61 3.89
C THR A 286 -3.35 21.67 4.56
N ASP A 287 -2.87 21.41 5.76
CA ASP A 287 -1.98 22.32 6.50
C ASP A 287 -0.63 22.46 5.77
N PHE A 288 -0.08 21.38 5.23
CA PHE A 288 1.14 21.44 4.45
C PHE A 288 0.97 22.21 3.13
N ILE A 289 -0.11 21.94 2.39
CA ILE A 289 -0.48 22.68 1.16
C ILE A 289 -0.59 24.18 1.43
N ASN A 290 -1.15 24.56 2.58
CA ASN A 290 -1.29 25.95 2.98
C ASN A 290 -0.01 26.56 3.58
N GLY A 291 1.09 25.82 3.63
CA GLY A 291 2.37 26.30 4.16
C GLY A 291 2.37 26.51 5.67
N LEU A 292 1.53 25.79 6.41
CA LEU A 292 1.42 25.86 7.87
C LEU A 292 2.38 24.91 8.58
N THR A 293 2.77 23.80 7.92
CA THR A 293 3.67 22.80 8.49
C THR A 293 4.95 22.65 7.69
N TYR A 294 5.99 22.17 8.37
CA TYR A 294 7.33 21.91 7.81
C TYR A 294 7.36 20.62 6.98
N SER A 295 6.58 19.61 7.36
CA SER A 295 6.62 18.30 6.72
C SER A 295 5.24 17.72 6.48
N TYR A 296 5.20 16.85 5.45
CA TYR A 296 4.04 15.99 5.16
C TYR A 296 4.51 14.64 4.63
N GLY A 297 3.96 13.55 5.18
CA GLY A 297 4.15 12.19 4.69
C GLY A 297 3.05 11.82 3.72
N GLY A 298 3.39 11.51 2.48
CA GLY A 298 2.43 11.23 1.43
C GLY A 298 2.72 9.97 0.63
N TYR A 299 1.65 9.42 0.02
CA TYR A 299 1.74 8.30 -0.90
C TYR A 299 2.22 8.81 -2.28
N ILE A 300 3.28 8.20 -2.82
CA ILE A 300 3.95 8.68 -4.04
C ILE A 300 3.51 7.99 -5.32
N ALA A 301 2.89 6.82 -5.24
CA ALA A 301 2.55 6.01 -6.41
C ALA A 301 1.49 6.64 -7.35
N ASN A 302 0.79 7.69 -6.92
CA ASN A 302 -0.29 8.36 -7.67
C ASN A 302 0.11 9.76 -8.17
N ASN A 303 1.38 9.98 -8.52
CA ASN A 303 1.91 11.25 -9.05
C ASN A 303 1.68 12.48 -8.16
N MET A 304 1.33 12.27 -6.90
CA MET A 304 1.20 13.31 -5.86
C MET A 304 0.48 14.59 -6.35
N PRO A 305 -0.79 14.51 -6.80
CA PRO A 305 -1.49 15.66 -7.40
C PRO A 305 -1.65 16.86 -6.45
N TRP A 306 -1.57 16.64 -5.14
CA TRP A 306 -1.59 17.69 -4.12
C TRP A 306 -0.41 18.67 -4.21
N LEU A 307 0.69 18.30 -4.87
CA LEU A 307 1.84 19.19 -5.08
C LEU A 307 1.49 20.39 -5.99
N ASN A 308 0.53 20.25 -6.89
CA ASN A 308 0.07 21.39 -7.71
C ASN A 308 -0.49 22.49 -6.79
N ALA A 309 -1.43 22.15 -5.92
CA ALA A 309 -2.01 23.09 -4.95
C ALA A 309 -0.95 23.61 -3.95
N PHE A 310 0.01 22.75 -3.56
CA PHE A 310 1.11 23.20 -2.70
C PHE A 310 1.94 24.31 -3.36
N TYR A 311 2.35 24.16 -4.61
CA TYR A 311 3.16 25.19 -5.30
C TYR A 311 2.35 26.41 -5.73
N GLU A 312 1.04 26.29 -5.94
CA GLU A 312 0.16 27.44 -6.10
C GLU A 312 0.17 28.35 -4.85
N ASN A 313 0.15 27.74 -3.67
CA ASN A 313 0.17 28.47 -2.40
C ASN A 313 1.60 28.85 -1.94
N ASN A 314 2.62 28.12 -2.36
CA ASN A 314 4.02 28.27 -1.94
C ASN A 314 4.97 28.29 -3.15
N PRO A 315 4.89 29.30 -4.04
CA PRO A 315 5.60 29.28 -5.33
C PRO A 315 7.13 29.27 -5.19
N ASP A 316 7.67 29.77 -4.09
CA ASP A 316 9.12 29.85 -3.82
C ASP A 316 9.62 28.70 -2.91
N ALA A 317 8.76 27.72 -2.61
CA ALA A 317 9.13 26.62 -1.74
C ALA A 317 10.13 25.67 -2.44
N GLU A 318 11.03 25.12 -1.65
CA GLU A 318 11.90 24.01 -2.04
C GLU A 318 11.66 22.85 -1.10
N LEU A 319 11.39 21.68 -1.67
CA LEU A 319 11.16 20.44 -0.92
C LEU A 319 12.35 19.50 -1.02
N ALA A 320 12.56 18.72 0.04
CA ALA A 320 13.44 17.56 0.08
C ALA A 320 12.69 16.38 0.69
N ILE A 321 13.22 15.17 0.56
CA ILE A 321 12.70 14.01 1.29
C ILE A 321 13.43 13.93 2.64
N ALA A 322 12.67 13.66 3.69
CA ALA A 322 13.19 13.48 5.04
C ALA A 322 14.19 12.32 5.09
N ASN A 323 15.25 12.49 5.84
CA ASN A 323 16.19 11.42 6.11
C ASN A 323 15.47 10.32 6.93
N PRO A 324 15.51 9.04 6.53
CA PRO A 324 14.92 7.94 7.30
C PRO A 324 15.44 7.87 8.76
N TRP A 325 16.65 8.35 8.98
CA TRP A 325 17.30 8.37 10.29
C TRP A 325 17.15 9.70 11.05
N GLY A 326 16.46 10.69 10.50
CA GLY A 326 16.23 11.98 11.15
C GLY A 326 15.49 11.91 12.50
N GLY A 327 14.85 10.77 12.79
CA GLY A 327 14.24 10.49 14.10
C GLY A 327 15.11 9.67 15.05
N LEU A 328 16.34 9.27 14.67
CA LEU A 328 17.20 8.41 15.47
C LEU A 328 18.13 9.21 16.38
N GLU A 329 18.63 8.54 17.45
CA GLU A 329 19.68 9.11 18.29
C GLU A 329 20.96 9.35 17.49
N GLU A 330 21.79 10.30 17.93
CA GLU A 330 23.06 10.61 17.30
C GLU A 330 23.96 9.36 17.25
N GLY A 331 24.57 9.12 16.10
CA GLY A 331 25.43 7.95 15.87
C GLY A 331 24.69 6.64 15.57
N VAL A 332 23.35 6.64 15.57
CA VAL A 332 22.54 5.52 15.08
C VAL A 332 22.20 5.76 13.62
N ASN A 333 22.80 5.01 12.74
CA ASN A 333 22.60 5.10 11.27
C ASN A 333 22.08 3.77 10.67
N THR A 334 21.53 2.91 11.50
CA THR A 334 21.04 1.58 11.13
C THR A 334 19.64 1.35 11.68
N GLY A 335 18.78 2.35 11.57
CA GLY A 335 17.38 2.24 11.99
C GLY A 335 16.60 1.32 11.08
N ALA A 336 15.71 0.54 11.67
CA ALA A 336 14.75 -0.25 10.94
C ALA A 336 13.59 0.63 10.43
N ILE A 337 12.98 0.21 9.34
CA ILE A 337 11.78 0.81 8.79
C ILE A 337 10.68 -0.23 8.66
N ARG A 338 9.43 0.21 8.69
CA ARG A 338 8.32 -0.65 8.37
C ARG A 338 8.20 -0.79 6.86
N ALA A 339 7.91 -2.00 6.41
CA ALA A 339 7.63 -2.36 5.05
C ALA A 339 6.21 -2.94 4.92
N ASP A 340 5.65 -2.90 3.73
CA ASP A 340 4.49 -3.71 3.39
C ASP A 340 4.89 -5.18 3.17
N ASN A 341 3.93 -6.08 3.18
CA ASN A 341 4.15 -7.47 2.78
C ASN A 341 4.50 -7.56 1.27
N PRO A 342 5.24 -8.61 0.84
CA PRO A 342 5.73 -8.74 -0.54
C PRO A 342 4.63 -9.20 -1.52
N PHE A 343 3.40 -8.76 -1.29
CA PHE A 343 2.27 -9.03 -2.17
C PHE A 343 1.30 -7.84 -2.17
N GLY A 344 0.51 -7.75 -3.24
CA GLY A 344 -0.55 -6.77 -3.38
C GLY A 344 -1.90 -7.29 -2.89
N MET A 345 -2.85 -7.37 -3.83
CA MET A 345 -4.18 -7.88 -3.55
C MET A 345 -4.13 -9.38 -3.23
N ILE A 346 -4.92 -9.78 -2.26
CA ILE A 346 -5.20 -11.17 -1.94
C ILE A 346 -6.49 -11.53 -2.64
N VAL A 347 -6.45 -12.51 -3.53
CA VAL A 347 -7.57 -12.89 -4.40
C VAL A 347 -7.96 -14.33 -4.13
N GLY A 348 -9.17 -14.54 -3.67
CA GLY A 348 -9.74 -15.86 -3.47
C GLY A 348 -11.05 -16.03 -4.22
N PHE A 349 -11.71 -17.15 -4.03
CA PHE A 349 -12.92 -17.51 -4.76
C PHE A 349 -14.01 -17.95 -3.79
N SER A 350 -15.23 -17.53 -4.06
CA SER A 350 -16.39 -17.87 -3.26
C SER A 350 -16.57 -19.37 -3.13
N SER A 351 -16.89 -19.86 -1.93
CA SER A 351 -17.30 -21.27 -1.73
C SER A 351 -18.61 -21.61 -2.44
N LEU A 352 -19.35 -20.62 -2.94
CA LEU A 352 -20.55 -20.79 -3.75
C LEU A 352 -20.25 -20.96 -5.26
N ALA A 353 -19.01 -20.73 -5.67
CA ALA A 353 -18.61 -20.80 -7.08
C ALA A 353 -18.61 -22.26 -7.57
N THR A 354 -19.18 -22.47 -8.75
CA THR A 354 -19.09 -23.76 -9.43
C THR A 354 -17.70 -23.98 -10.05
N PRO A 355 -17.29 -25.22 -10.36
CA PRO A 355 -16.01 -25.48 -11.03
C PRO A 355 -15.82 -24.69 -12.33
N ASP A 356 -16.88 -24.52 -13.13
CA ASP A 356 -16.82 -23.74 -14.37
C ASP A 356 -16.62 -22.24 -14.09
N GLN A 357 -17.26 -21.70 -13.05
CA GLN A 357 -17.06 -20.31 -12.63
C GLN A 357 -15.64 -20.08 -12.11
N LEU A 358 -15.11 -21.02 -11.34
CA LEU A 358 -13.74 -20.96 -10.84
C LEU A 358 -12.74 -20.97 -12.00
N LYS A 359 -12.91 -21.90 -12.95
CA LYS A 359 -12.09 -21.96 -14.16
C LYS A 359 -12.20 -20.67 -14.99
N ALA A 360 -13.41 -20.14 -15.17
CA ALA A 360 -13.63 -18.88 -15.90
C ALA A 360 -12.97 -17.69 -15.21
N ALA A 361 -12.96 -17.64 -13.87
CA ALA A 361 -12.27 -16.62 -13.10
C ALA A 361 -10.74 -16.70 -13.29
N TRP A 362 -10.14 -17.88 -13.27
CA TRP A 362 -8.72 -18.07 -13.56
C TRP A 362 -8.37 -17.68 -15.00
N MET A 363 -9.24 -18.03 -15.96
CA MET A 363 -9.05 -17.60 -17.36
C MET A 363 -9.07 -16.08 -17.48
N LEU A 364 -9.97 -15.38 -16.77
CA LEU A 364 -10.00 -13.91 -16.76
C LEU A 364 -8.68 -13.34 -16.22
N MET A 365 -8.18 -13.85 -15.10
CA MET A 365 -6.94 -13.38 -14.49
C MET A 365 -5.73 -13.63 -15.40
N GLU A 366 -5.63 -14.81 -16.00
CA GLU A 366 -4.56 -15.14 -16.96
C GLU A 366 -4.62 -14.27 -18.22
N TRP A 367 -5.83 -14.00 -18.76
CA TRP A 367 -6.01 -13.11 -19.88
C TRP A 367 -5.63 -11.67 -19.53
N MET A 368 -6.03 -11.22 -18.33
CA MET A 368 -5.77 -9.85 -17.88
C MET A 368 -4.28 -9.57 -17.64
N ILE A 369 -3.52 -10.55 -17.12
CA ILE A 369 -2.09 -10.39 -16.84
C ILE A 369 -1.22 -10.39 -18.10
N GLN A 370 -1.75 -10.81 -19.27
CA GLN A 370 -0.99 -10.75 -20.52
C GLN A 370 -0.59 -9.29 -20.82
N PRO A 371 0.68 -9.05 -21.21
CA PRO A 371 1.22 -7.69 -21.32
C PRO A 371 0.41 -6.76 -22.19
N GLU A 372 -0.13 -7.22 -23.32
CA GLU A 372 -0.94 -6.41 -24.23
C GLU A 372 -2.29 -6.02 -23.61
N ASN A 373 -2.95 -6.93 -22.91
CA ASN A 373 -4.24 -6.67 -22.27
C ASN A 373 -4.07 -5.76 -21.05
N LEU A 374 -3.08 -6.07 -20.21
CA LEU A 374 -2.75 -5.28 -19.03
C LEU A 374 -2.35 -3.85 -19.43
N PHE A 375 -1.53 -3.70 -20.48
CA PHE A 375 -1.13 -2.39 -21.00
C PHE A 375 -2.34 -1.53 -21.41
N VAL A 376 -3.28 -2.12 -22.14
CA VAL A 376 -4.51 -1.40 -22.57
C VAL A 376 -5.37 -1.04 -21.35
N LEU A 377 -5.56 -1.97 -20.41
CA LEU A 377 -6.35 -1.70 -19.21
C LEU A 377 -5.71 -0.61 -18.32
N GLU A 378 -4.40 -0.56 -18.21
CA GLU A 378 -3.69 0.40 -17.38
C GLU A 378 -3.47 1.77 -18.03
N ASN A 379 -3.40 1.84 -19.35
CA ASN A 379 -3.07 3.09 -20.06
C ASN A 379 -4.24 3.64 -20.87
N GLY A 380 -5.14 2.78 -21.32
CA GLY A 380 -6.28 3.16 -22.14
C GLY A 380 -5.93 3.31 -23.61
N ILE A 381 -6.32 4.44 -24.23
CA ILE A 381 -6.27 4.68 -25.66
C ILE A 381 -5.24 5.76 -25.99
N GLU A 382 -4.31 5.45 -26.92
CA GLU A 382 -3.28 6.39 -27.36
C GLU A 382 -3.90 7.62 -28.03
N GLY A 383 -3.41 8.80 -27.65
CA GLY A 383 -3.93 10.09 -28.12
C GLY A 383 -5.13 10.62 -27.33
N GLU A 384 -5.70 9.81 -26.44
CA GLU A 384 -6.79 10.19 -25.54
C GLU A 384 -6.33 10.13 -24.08
N THR A 385 -6.16 8.93 -23.52
CA THR A 385 -5.78 8.73 -22.13
C THR A 385 -4.27 8.71 -21.90
N TYR A 386 -3.49 8.41 -22.95
CA TYR A 386 -2.02 8.49 -22.91
C TYR A 386 -1.44 8.87 -24.28
N LYS A 387 -0.18 9.24 -24.28
CA LYS A 387 0.69 9.36 -25.45
C LYS A 387 2.02 8.68 -25.18
N LEU A 388 2.74 8.29 -26.21
CA LEU A 388 4.10 7.80 -26.03
C LEU A 388 5.07 8.98 -25.86
N GLY A 389 5.94 8.88 -24.87
CA GLY A 389 7.07 9.77 -24.65
C GLY A 389 8.20 9.54 -25.67
N GLU A 390 9.28 10.32 -25.57
CA GLU A 390 10.47 10.17 -26.44
C GLU A 390 11.19 8.83 -26.21
N ASP A 391 11.05 8.25 -25.05
CA ASP A 391 11.55 6.93 -24.63
C ASP A 391 10.64 5.76 -25.05
N GLY A 392 9.48 6.06 -25.68
CA GLY A 392 8.51 5.06 -26.09
C GLY A 392 7.59 4.56 -24.96
N LEU A 393 7.68 5.15 -23.77
CA LEU A 393 6.83 4.80 -22.64
C LEU A 393 5.55 5.63 -22.58
N PRO A 394 4.43 5.12 -22.04
CA PRO A 394 3.19 5.84 -21.96
C PRO A 394 3.25 6.99 -20.94
N VAL A 395 2.89 8.17 -21.37
CA VAL A 395 2.70 9.37 -20.53
C VAL A 395 1.20 9.65 -20.47
N MET A 396 0.63 9.62 -19.26
CA MET A 396 -0.80 9.82 -19.07
C MET A 396 -1.22 11.24 -19.46
N LEU A 397 -2.39 11.34 -20.05
CA LEU A 397 -3.04 12.60 -20.44
C LEU A 397 -4.26 12.85 -19.55
N GLU A 398 -4.56 14.11 -19.30
CA GLU A 398 -5.87 14.48 -18.78
C GLU A 398 -6.91 14.26 -19.89
N TYR A 399 -7.92 13.45 -19.59
CA TYR A 399 -8.96 13.08 -20.54
C TYR A 399 -10.31 12.99 -19.84
N GLU A 400 -11.30 13.63 -20.41
CA GLU A 400 -12.70 13.54 -20.02
C GLU A 400 -13.50 12.97 -21.20
N GLY A 401 -14.12 11.81 -21.03
CA GLY A 401 -14.89 11.16 -22.09
C GLY A 401 -15.23 9.71 -21.78
N GLU A 402 -15.74 9.00 -22.75
CA GLU A 402 -16.19 7.62 -22.62
C GLU A 402 -15.08 6.65 -22.19
N HIS A 403 -13.85 6.91 -22.62
CA HIS A 403 -12.68 6.05 -22.36
C HIS A 403 -11.91 6.43 -21.08
N MET A 404 -12.49 7.26 -20.22
CA MET A 404 -11.88 7.56 -18.91
C MET A 404 -11.51 6.28 -18.18
N LEU A 405 -10.33 6.29 -17.56
CA LEU A 405 -9.92 5.24 -16.62
C LEU A 405 -10.66 5.44 -15.29
N ASN A 406 -10.92 4.35 -14.56
CA ASN A 406 -11.72 4.40 -13.32
C ASN A 406 -11.07 5.20 -12.18
N HIS A 407 -9.78 5.44 -12.29
CA HIS A 407 -9.01 6.26 -11.38
C HIS A 407 -7.89 6.92 -12.20
N ASN A 408 -6.68 7.01 -11.70
CA ASN A 408 -5.52 7.45 -12.49
C ASN A 408 -5.09 6.41 -13.54
N ASN A 409 -5.48 5.17 -13.32
CA ASN A 409 -5.34 3.99 -14.16
C ASN A 409 -6.44 3.03 -13.69
N ASN A 410 -6.82 2.02 -14.39
CA ASN A 410 -7.85 1.09 -13.95
C ASN A 410 -7.41 0.15 -12.81
N ILE A 411 -6.59 0.63 -11.88
CA ILE A 411 -6.00 -0.21 -10.81
C ILE A 411 -7.05 -0.94 -9.98
N ASP A 412 -8.21 -0.33 -9.75
CA ASP A 412 -9.29 -0.96 -9.00
C ASP A 412 -9.91 -2.17 -9.73
N MET A 413 -9.61 -2.35 -11.03
CA MET A 413 -9.94 -3.54 -11.84
C MET A 413 -8.71 -4.46 -12.00
N THR A 414 -7.55 -3.90 -12.33
CA THR A 414 -6.32 -4.66 -12.61
C THR A 414 -5.63 -5.18 -11.36
N CYS A 415 -6.01 -4.70 -10.18
CA CYS A 415 -5.47 -5.19 -8.91
C CYS A 415 -5.70 -6.70 -8.67
N LEU A 416 -6.60 -7.33 -9.42
CA LEU A 416 -6.78 -8.78 -9.43
C LEU A 416 -5.54 -9.55 -9.91
N VAL A 417 -4.64 -8.90 -10.64
CA VAL A 417 -3.44 -9.53 -11.22
C VAL A 417 -2.17 -8.73 -10.95
N HIS A 418 -2.30 -7.43 -10.61
CA HIS A 418 -1.17 -6.53 -10.51
C HIS A 418 -1.48 -5.38 -9.51
N ALA A 419 -0.72 -5.27 -8.44
CA ALA A 419 -1.02 -4.29 -7.39
C ALA A 419 -0.67 -2.84 -7.75
N SER A 420 0.27 -2.64 -8.67
CA SER A 420 0.73 -1.32 -9.08
C SER A 420 1.34 -1.37 -10.47
N LYS A 421 1.12 -0.33 -11.26
CA LYS A 421 1.65 -0.23 -12.61
C LYS A 421 3.18 -0.20 -12.62
N LYS A 422 3.79 -1.00 -13.49
CA LYS A 422 5.22 -1.04 -13.74
C LYS A 422 5.51 -0.72 -15.20
N VAL A 423 6.43 0.20 -15.45
CA VAL A 423 6.75 0.64 -16.81
C VAL A 423 8.27 0.67 -16.99
N GLY A 424 8.78 -0.25 -17.81
CA GLY A 424 10.23 -0.32 -18.08
C GLY A 424 11.06 -0.70 -16.86
N THR A 425 12.15 0.02 -16.61
CA THR A 425 13.00 -0.15 -15.43
C THR A 425 12.36 0.48 -14.18
N VAL A 426 12.93 0.22 -13.00
CA VAL A 426 12.46 0.86 -11.76
C VAL A 426 12.57 2.38 -11.84
N GLU A 427 13.69 2.90 -12.36
CA GLU A 427 13.91 4.34 -12.53
C GLU A 427 12.90 4.95 -13.50
N GLN A 428 12.55 4.26 -14.59
CA GLN A 428 11.55 4.69 -15.54
C GLN A 428 10.15 4.69 -14.90
N THR A 429 9.84 3.68 -14.11
CA THR A 429 8.57 3.63 -13.37
C THR A 429 8.47 4.78 -12.36
N ILE A 430 9.55 5.06 -11.62
CA ILE A 430 9.61 6.19 -10.68
C ILE A 430 9.49 7.53 -11.41
N ALA A 431 10.16 7.67 -12.56
CA ALA A 431 10.05 8.87 -13.38
C ALA A 431 8.61 9.16 -13.82
N GLN A 432 7.84 8.11 -14.11
CA GLN A 432 6.42 8.25 -14.45
C GLN A 432 5.51 8.56 -13.25
N MET A 433 5.93 8.22 -12.03
CA MET A 433 5.24 8.62 -10.81
C MET A 433 5.57 10.06 -10.39
N SER A 434 6.63 10.62 -10.95
CA SER A 434 7.05 11.98 -10.62
C SER A 434 6.09 12.99 -11.26
N PRO A 435 5.60 13.98 -10.48
CA PRO A 435 4.74 15.00 -11.03
C PRO A 435 5.50 15.86 -12.04
N ALA A 436 4.86 16.19 -13.16
CA ALA A 436 5.43 17.04 -14.20
C ALA A 436 4.90 18.48 -14.11
N GLY A 437 5.68 19.45 -14.65
CA GLY A 437 5.22 20.83 -14.76
C GLY A 437 5.33 21.65 -13.47
N LEU A 438 5.91 21.09 -12.40
CA LEU A 438 6.17 21.79 -11.15
C LEU A 438 7.45 22.64 -11.21
N PRO A 439 7.63 23.62 -10.32
CA PRO A 439 8.85 24.43 -10.21
C PRO A 439 10.11 23.59 -9.87
N GLN A 440 9.94 22.43 -9.27
CA GLN A 440 11.00 21.51 -8.88
C GLN A 440 10.82 20.16 -9.55
N ASP A 441 11.92 19.55 -10.02
CA ASP A 441 11.95 18.17 -10.49
C ASP A 441 12.09 17.20 -9.31
N PHE A 442 11.16 16.27 -9.19
CA PHE A 442 11.14 15.27 -8.14
C PHE A 442 11.75 13.93 -8.57
N THR A 443 12.00 13.72 -9.86
CA THR A 443 12.39 12.42 -10.42
C THR A 443 13.64 11.87 -9.75
N GLN A 444 14.74 12.63 -9.76
CA GLN A 444 15.99 12.17 -9.17
C GLN A 444 15.89 11.99 -7.64
N MET A 445 15.16 12.88 -6.96
CA MET A 445 14.93 12.79 -5.52
C MET A 445 14.19 11.50 -5.13
N LEU A 446 13.19 11.10 -5.89
CA LEU A 446 12.46 9.85 -5.67
C LEU A 446 13.32 8.62 -5.98
N ILE A 447 14.12 8.66 -7.04
CA ILE A 447 15.09 7.61 -7.39
C ILE A 447 16.12 7.43 -6.27
N ASP A 448 16.69 8.53 -5.78
CA ASP A 448 17.67 8.49 -4.69
C ASP A 448 17.04 7.91 -3.40
N ASN A 449 15.82 8.32 -3.08
CA ASN A 449 15.07 7.77 -1.95
C ASN A 449 14.80 6.27 -2.10
N TYR A 450 14.44 5.82 -3.30
CA TYR A 450 14.28 4.39 -3.57
C TYR A 450 15.55 3.59 -3.22
N TYR A 451 16.70 4.05 -3.66
CA TYR A 451 17.97 3.34 -3.39
C TYR A 451 18.38 3.39 -1.92
N ILE A 452 18.07 4.47 -1.19
CA ILE A 452 18.26 4.54 0.26
C ILE A 452 17.40 3.48 0.96
N LEU A 453 16.12 3.40 0.62
CA LEU A 453 15.19 2.44 1.21
C LEU A 453 15.54 1.00 0.81
N ARG A 454 15.99 0.81 -0.43
CA ARG A 454 16.49 -0.49 -0.92
C ARG A 454 17.72 -0.97 -0.13
N ASP A 455 18.69 -0.09 0.12
CA ASP A 455 19.86 -0.41 0.95
C ASP A 455 19.47 -0.81 2.39
N ILE A 456 18.43 -0.18 2.96
CA ILE A 456 17.88 -0.56 4.27
C ILE A 456 17.27 -1.96 4.20
N ALA A 457 16.48 -2.25 3.15
CA ALA A 457 15.86 -3.56 2.97
C ALA A 457 16.89 -4.68 2.75
N ASP A 458 17.92 -4.44 1.93
CA ASP A 458 18.99 -5.40 1.66
C ASP A 458 19.83 -5.72 2.92
N LYS A 459 19.85 -4.80 3.88
CA LYS A 459 20.45 -5.03 5.21
C LYS A 459 19.54 -5.81 6.18
N GLY A 460 18.35 -6.25 5.75
CA GLY A 460 17.37 -6.94 6.59
C GLY A 460 16.72 -6.04 7.65
N LEU A 461 16.66 -4.73 7.40
CA LEU A 461 16.12 -3.73 8.35
C LEU A 461 14.75 -3.18 7.92
N ALA A 462 14.08 -3.81 6.96
CA ALA A 462 12.72 -3.50 6.55
C ALA A 462 11.78 -4.61 7.03
N TYR A 463 10.86 -4.28 7.94
CA TYR A 463 10.00 -5.25 8.63
C TYR A 463 8.55 -5.09 8.19
N SER A 464 7.99 -6.14 7.61
CA SER A 464 6.55 -6.25 7.34
C SER A 464 5.83 -6.91 8.51
N ASP A 465 4.51 -6.81 8.53
CA ASP A 465 3.72 -7.52 9.53
C ASP A 465 3.87 -9.04 9.38
N PRO A 466 3.81 -9.80 10.49
CA PRO A 466 3.79 -11.25 10.42
C PRO A 466 2.54 -11.71 9.68
N VAL A 467 2.70 -12.75 8.88
CA VAL A 467 1.61 -13.45 8.21
C VAL A 467 1.46 -14.82 8.86
N PHE A 468 0.26 -15.15 9.29
CA PHE A 468 -0.05 -16.41 9.95
C PHE A 468 -0.71 -17.38 8.96
N ALA A 469 -0.24 -18.62 8.92
CA ALA A 469 -0.84 -19.71 8.16
C ALA A 469 -2.07 -20.33 8.87
N VAL A 470 -2.63 -19.60 9.81
CA VAL A 470 -3.87 -19.90 10.54
C VAL A 470 -4.63 -18.59 10.73
N ALA A 471 -5.94 -18.66 10.84
CA ALA A 471 -6.72 -17.49 11.25
C ALA A 471 -6.50 -17.22 12.75
N ILE A 472 -6.33 -15.96 13.13
CA ILE A 472 -6.30 -15.50 14.52
C ILE A 472 -7.72 -15.00 14.84
N GLU A 473 -8.53 -15.86 15.46
CA GLU A 473 -9.97 -15.61 15.62
C GLU A 473 -10.25 -14.43 16.56
N SER A 474 -9.50 -14.35 17.66
CA SER A 474 -9.60 -13.25 18.62
C SER A 474 -9.29 -11.87 18.02
N GLU A 475 -8.46 -11.80 16.99
CA GLU A 475 -8.20 -10.53 16.28
C GLU A 475 -9.45 -10.01 15.57
N SER A 476 -10.25 -10.90 14.99
CA SER A 476 -11.53 -10.53 14.38
C SER A 476 -12.56 -10.06 15.39
N GLU A 477 -12.55 -10.61 16.61
CA GLU A 477 -13.47 -10.26 17.68
C GLU A 477 -13.12 -8.90 18.30
N TYR A 478 -11.84 -8.65 18.60
CA TYR A 478 -11.45 -7.52 19.45
C TYR A 478 -10.84 -6.33 18.70
N SER A 479 -10.34 -6.48 17.47
CA SER A 479 -9.54 -5.43 16.80
C SER A 479 -10.23 -4.07 16.71
N ALA A 480 -11.54 -4.02 16.44
CA ALA A 480 -12.29 -2.76 16.34
C ALA A 480 -12.40 -2.04 17.71
N THR A 481 -12.65 -2.79 18.78
CA THR A 481 -12.68 -2.25 20.14
C THR A 481 -11.29 -1.75 20.56
N LEU A 482 -10.27 -2.53 20.30
CA LEU A 482 -8.89 -2.20 20.63
C LEU A 482 -8.38 -0.98 19.85
N LEU A 483 -8.75 -0.84 18.58
CA LEU A 483 -8.43 0.37 17.81
C LEU A 483 -9.09 1.61 18.43
N SER A 484 -10.33 1.52 18.87
CA SER A 484 -11.02 2.64 19.54
C SER A 484 -10.35 3.03 20.87
N LEU A 485 -9.96 2.05 21.67
CA LEU A 485 -9.19 2.28 22.92
C LEU A 485 -7.82 2.89 22.62
N TYR A 486 -7.11 2.38 21.60
CA TYR A 486 -5.83 2.94 21.18
C TYR A 486 -5.96 4.43 20.82
N GLN A 487 -6.98 4.80 20.05
CA GLN A 487 -7.24 6.19 19.68
C GLN A 487 -7.46 7.09 20.90
N GLU A 488 -8.23 6.59 21.87
CA GLU A 488 -8.47 7.31 23.14
C GLU A 488 -7.18 7.46 23.95
N TYR A 489 -6.44 6.37 24.13
CA TYR A 489 -5.20 6.37 24.90
C TYR A 489 -4.09 7.16 24.23
N TYR A 490 -4.02 7.13 22.90
CA TYR A 490 -3.12 7.97 22.12
C TYR A 490 -3.31 9.45 22.47
N ALA A 491 -4.55 9.95 22.38
CA ALA A 491 -4.84 11.35 22.69
C ALA A 491 -4.49 11.72 24.13
N LYS A 492 -4.82 10.85 25.10
CA LYS A 492 -4.53 11.06 26.51
C LYS A 492 -3.03 11.08 26.80
N LEU A 493 -2.28 10.12 26.25
CA LEU A 493 -0.84 10.01 26.47
C LEU A 493 -0.05 11.13 25.80
N VAL A 494 -0.46 11.57 24.62
CA VAL A 494 0.19 12.71 23.95
C VAL A 494 -0.01 14.00 24.74
N LYS A 495 -1.17 14.20 25.40
CA LYS A 495 -1.52 15.43 26.12
C LYS A 495 -1.15 15.42 27.60
N CYS A 496 -0.92 14.27 28.23
CA CYS A 496 -0.64 14.19 29.66
C CYS A 496 0.65 14.91 30.05
N ASP A 497 0.78 15.23 31.34
CA ASP A 497 2.05 15.72 31.86
C ASP A 497 3.16 14.67 31.62
N PRO A 498 4.32 15.04 31.08
CA PRO A 498 5.43 14.09 30.85
C PRO A 498 5.82 13.26 32.08
N ALA A 499 5.63 13.79 33.30
CA ALA A 499 5.91 13.07 34.54
C ALA A 499 4.89 11.95 34.84
N GLU A 500 3.68 12.04 34.28
CA GLU A 500 2.61 11.06 34.47
C GLU A 500 2.61 9.97 33.39
N PHE A 501 3.35 10.18 32.28
CA PHE A 501 3.30 9.35 31.07
C PHE A 501 3.49 7.86 31.36
N ASP A 502 4.57 7.50 32.08
CA ASP A 502 4.91 6.09 32.28
C ASP A 502 3.84 5.37 33.12
N GLY A 503 3.30 6.04 34.16
CA GLY A 503 2.21 5.48 34.98
C GLY A 503 0.90 5.31 34.22
N LEU A 504 0.55 6.27 33.39
CA LEU A 504 -0.65 6.17 32.53
C LEU A 504 -0.47 5.12 31.44
N PHE A 505 0.72 5.01 30.84
CA PHE A 505 1.00 3.99 29.84
C PHE A 505 0.87 2.57 30.44
N GLU A 506 1.40 2.34 31.65
CA GLU A 506 1.27 1.07 32.35
C GLU A 506 -0.20 0.74 32.65
N GLN A 507 -0.98 1.72 33.16
CA GLN A 507 -2.40 1.55 33.43
C GLN A 507 -3.17 1.20 32.14
N PHE A 508 -2.99 1.98 31.08
CA PHE A 508 -3.70 1.76 29.82
C PHE A 508 -3.26 0.46 29.14
N SER A 509 -2.00 0.05 29.29
CA SER A 509 -1.53 -1.24 28.80
C SER A 509 -2.29 -2.40 29.48
N GLN A 510 -2.52 -2.33 30.78
CA GLN A 510 -3.30 -3.36 31.48
C GLN A 510 -4.77 -3.34 31.05
N GLU A 511 -5.38 -2.17 30.95
CA GLU A 511 -6.77 -2.04 30.45
C GLU A 511 -6.91 -2.58 29.02
N PHE A 512 -5.90 -2.38 28.17
CA PHE A 512 -5.86 -2.86 26.79
C PHE A 512 -5.73 -4.39 26.73
N LEU A 513 -4.90 -4.98 27.59
CA LEU A 513 -4.79 -6.44 27.74
C LEU A 513 -6.13 -7.05 28.16
N ASP A 514 -6.76 -6.46 29.19
CA ASP A 514 -8.05 -6.93 29.73
C ASP A 514 -9.20 -6.77 28.72
N ALA A 515 -9.08 -5.88 27.75
CA ALA A 515 -10.07 -5.64 26.70
C ALA A 515 -10.00 -6.66 25.52
N GLY A 516 -9.21 -7.72 25.65
CA GLY A 516 -9.09 -8.82 24.70
C GLY A 516 -7.73 -8.91 23.99
N TYR A 517 -6.82 -7.95 24.22
CA TYR A 517 -5.51 -8.01 23.55
C TYR A 517 -4.64 -9.17 24.08
N GLN A 518 -4.80 -9.56 25.35
CA GLN A 518 -4.10 -10.74 25.89
C GLN A 518 -4.47 -12.01 25.12
N GLU A 519 -5.74 -12.19 24.77
CA GLU A 519 -6.21 -13.35 24.01
C GLU A 519 -5.62 -13.38 22.60
N ILE A 520 -5.53 -12.21 21.93
CA ILE A 520 -4.86 -12.10 20.63
C ILE A 520 -3.38 -12.49 20.73
N MET A 521 -2.68 -12.02 21.76
CA MET A 521 -1.26 -12.37 21.95
C MET A 521 -1.07 -13.86 22.22
N ASP A 522 -1.93 -14.45 23.03
CA ASP A 522 -1.86 -15.88 23.38
C ASP A 522 -2.09 -16.74 22.12
N GLU A 523 -3.07 -16.41 21.29
CA GLU A 523 -3.37 -17.10 20.04
C GLU A 523 -2.24 -16.94 19.00
N ARG A 524 -1.71 -15.72 18.84
CA ARG A 524 -0.54 -15.48 17.99
C ARG A 524 0.71 -16.20 18.48
N LEU A 525 0.89 -16.28 19.80
CA LEU A 525 1.99 -17.02 20.41
C LEU A 525 1.89 -18.51 20.08
N GLU A 526 0.72 -19.10 20.22
CA GLU A 526 0.47 -20.49 19.87
C GLU A 526 0.79 -20.76 18.39
N ALA A 527 0.32 -19.89 17.50
CA ALA A 527 0.62 -19.96 16.07
C ALA A 527 2.13 -19.84 15.78
N TYR A 528 2.83 -18.91 16.45
CA TYR A 528 4.27 -18.74 16.34
C TYR A 528 5.04 -19.99 16.79
N GLU A 529 4.72 -20.54 17.97
CA GLU A 529 5.37 -21.73 18.53
C GLU A 529 5.09 -23.00 17.69
N ALA A 530 3.94 -23.06 17.02
CA ALA A 530 3.61 -24.10 16.05
C ALA A 530 4.36 -23.95 14.70
N GLY A 531 5.05 -22.83 14.48
CA GLY A 531 5.74 -22.53 13.22
C GLY A 531 4.83 -22.02 12.10
N ASN A 532 3.63 -21.55 12.44
CA ASN A 532 2.61 -21.06 11.52
C ASN A 532 2.70 -19.56 11.24
N THR A 533 3.91 -19.00 11.27
CA THR A 533 4.13 -17.57 10.99
C THR A 533 5.38 -17.34 10.14
N THR A 534 5.37 -16.23 9.40
CA THR A 534 6.57 -15.76 8.68
C THR A 534 7.68 -15.40 9.67
N LYS A 535 8.92 -15.44 9.18
CA LYS A 535 10.11 -15.08 9.93
C LYS A 535 10.52 -13.63 9.69
N LEU A 536 11.25 -13.05 10.63
CA LEU A 536 11.89 -11.76 10.42
C LEU A 536 12.81 -11.82 9.19
N PRO A 537 12.89 -10.74 8.41
CA PRO A 537 13.84 -10.64 7.32
C PRO A 537 15.27 -10.75 7.86
N VAL A 538 16.12 -11.40 7.10
CA VAL A 538 17.56 -11.47 7.36
C VAL A 538 18.29 -10.77 6.24
N ALA A 539 19.42 -10.14 6.54
CA ALA A 539 20.28 -9.55 5.52
C ALA A 539 20.72 -10.63 4.51
N GLU A 540 20.67 -10.31 3.22
CA GLU A 540 21.17 -11.17 2.15
C GLU A 540 22.70 -11.22 2.11
#